data_bfe4773260f632a2635ba7eae9559db4
#
_entry.id   bfe4773260f632a2635ba7eae9559db4
#
_cell.length_a   1.000
_cell.length_b   1.000
_cell.length_c   1.000
_cell.angle_alpha   90.00
_cell.angle_beta   90.00
_cell.angle_gamma   90.00
#
_symmetry.space_group_name_H-M   'P 1'
#
loop_
_entity.id
_entity.type
_entity.pdbx_description
1 polymer ?
#
loop_
_entity_poly.entity_id
_entity_poly.type
_entity_poly.pdbx_seq_one_letter_code
_entity_poly.pdbx_strand_id
1 'polypeptide(L)'
;MQKFMLTHITVGILAVSLLSLSQSACSVFGVYKIDIPQGTPLTREKASEVKIGMTMQQVRYLIGSPAITDTLNPNRWDYIYTYIPGTLAVKAGLKPTSGQHMSVIFDNSGKVVEIKGVDTFPVEQPGLPESQDPSLSKPQSTDYDSGRPHKQA
;
A
#
# COMPACT_ATOMS: atom_id res chain seq x y z
N MET A 1 -11.10 34.26 61.14
CA MET A 1 -10.09 34.52 60.06
C MET A 1 -9.44 33.25 59.56
N GLN A 2 -9.08 32.30 60.41
CA GLN A 2 -8.35 31.08 60.03
C GLN A 2 -9.14 30.13 59.06
N LYS A 3 -10.46 30.02 59.25
CA LYS A 3 -11.31 29.16 58.36
C LYS A 3 -11.42 29.68 56.96
N PHE A 4 -11.48 30.98 56.74
CA PHE A 4 -11.52 31.58 55.38
C PHE A 4 -10.21 31.36 54.64
N MET A 5 -9.05 31.44 55.33
CA MET A 5 -7.77 31.24 54.73
C MET A 5 -7.59 29.78 54.25
N LEU A 6 -8.07 28.84 55.00
CA LEU A 6 -8.00 27.40 54.65
C LEU A 6 -8.85 27.09 53.40
N THR A 7 -10.05 27.70 53.30
CA THR A 7 -10.94 27.50 52.15
C THR A 7 -10.35 28.03 50.86
N HIS A 8 -9.68 29.16 50.89
CA HIS A 8 -9.02 29.71 49.67
C HIS A 8 -7.83 28.90 49.25
N ILE A 9 -7.06 28.33 50.19
CA ILE A 9 -5.93 27.43 49.89
C ILE A 9 -6.44 26.12 49.25
N THR A 10 -7.49 25.53 49.76
CA THR A 10 -8.06 24.27 49.17
C THR A 10 -8.62 24.48 47.80
N VAL A 11 -9.36 25.60 47.56
CA VAL A 11 -9.89 25.94 46.23
C VAL A 11 -8.74 26.20 45.24
N GLY A 12 -7.68 26.88 45.67
CA GLY A 12 -6.50 27.12 44.82
C GLY A 12 -5.79 25.84 44.40
N ILE A 13 -5.59 24.91 45.32
CA ILE A 13 -4.99 23.59 45.02
C ILE A 13 -5.85 22.78 44.06
N LEU A 14 -7.18 22.81 44.24
CA LEU A 14 -8.12 22.11 43.36
C LEU A 14 -8.10 22.70 41.93
N ALA A 15 -8.04 24.02 41.80
CA ALA A 15 -7.95 24.68 40.51
C ALA A 15 -6.66 24.36 39.76
N VAL A 16 -5.52 24.36 40.45
CA VAL A 16 -4.21 24.02 39.86
C VAL A 16 -4.17 22.55 39.43
N SER A 17 -4.76 21.63 40.22
CA SER A 17 -4.81 20.22 39.85
C SER A 17 -5.70 19.93 38.64
N LEU A 18 -6.83 20.66 38.48
CA LEU A 18 -7.66 20.55 37.27
C LEU A 18 -6.95 21.11 36.03
N LEU A 19 -6.17 22.19 36.15
CA LEU A 19 -5.43 22.76 35.04
C LEU A 19 -4.31 21.82 34.53
N SER A 20 -3.67 21.05 35.44
CA SER A 20 -2.60 20.12 35.05
C SER A 20 -3.12 18.87 34.31
N LEU A 21 -4.37 18.45 34.53
CA LEU A 21 -4.95 17.32 33.80
C LEU A 21 -5.28 17.65 32.32
N SER A 22 -5.48 18.90 31.97
CA SER A 22 -5.83 19.31 30.58
C SER A 22 -4.64 19.34 29.64
N GLN A 23 -3.42 19.28 30.12
CA GLN A 23 -2.20 19.30 29.30
C GLN A 23 -1.91 17.96 28.60
N SER A 24 -2.49 16.85 29.05
CA SER A 24 -2.18 15.51 28.53
C SER A 24 -3.02 15.09 27.33
N ALA A 25 -4.00 15.87 26.90
CA ALA A 25 -4.95 15.48 25.87
C ALA A 25 -4.41 15.52 24.43
N CYS A 26 -3.30 16.24 24.18
CA CYS A 26 -2.80 16.46 22.82
C CYS A 26 -1.95 15.32 22.26
N SER A 27 -1.50 14.35 23.05
CA SER A 27 -0.62 13.27 22.60
C SER A 27 -1.35 11.98 22.19
N VAL A 28 -2.68 11.90 22.37
CA VAL A 28 -3.46 10.68 22.12
C VAL A 28 -3.84 10.51 20.65
N PHE A 29 -3.80 11.58 19.86
CA PHE A 29 -4.16 11.53 18.44
C PHE A 29 -2.93 11.24 17.58
N GLY A 30 -2.61 9.96 17.41
CA GLY A 30 -1.63 9.54 16.41
C GLY A 30 -2.11 9.90 15.00
N VAL A 31 -1.19 10.41 14.17
CA VAL A 31 -1.49 10.70 12.76
C VAL A 31 -1.82 9.39 12.05
N TYR A 32 -3.00 9.33 11.44
CA TYR A 32 -3.38 8.20 10.59
C TYR A 32 -2.56 8.21 9.30
N LYS A 33 -1.86 7.11 9.03
CA LYS A 33 -1.09 6.91 7.80
C LYS A 33 -1.78 5.85 6.96
N ILE A 34 -1.89 6.11 5.67
CA ILE A 34 -2.38 5.14 4.67
C ILE A 34 -1.24 4.24 4.20
N ASP A 35 -1.59 3.10 3.63
CA ASP A 35 -0.65 2.21 2.95
C ASP A 35 -0.13 2.87 1.67
N ILE A 36 1.16 2.75 1.42
CA ILE A 36 1.80 3.32 0.22
C ILE A 36 2.50 2.19 -0.55
N PRO A 37 1.81 1.53 -1.48
CA PRO A 37 2.43 0.64 -2.44
C PRO A 37 3.08 1.45 -3.57
N GLN A 38 4.29 1.08 -3.98
CA GLN A 38 5.04 1.74 -5.07
C GLN A 38 5.64 0.70 -6.01
N GLY A 39 5.48 0.90 -7.31
CA GLY A 39 6.00 0.03 -8.35
C GLY A 39 5.03 -1.07 -8.78
N THR A 40 5.56 -2.13 -9.36
CA THR A 40 4.78 -3.26 -9.88
C THR A 40 4.72 -4.37 -8.84
N PRO A 41 3.56 -4.63 -8.22
CA PRO A 41 3.42 -5.70 -7.24
C PRO A 41 3.47 -7.05 -7.95
N LEU A 42 4.47 -7.85 -7.63
CA LEU A 42 4.65 -9.19 -8.16
C LEU A 42 4.82 -10.19 -7.03
N THR A 43 4.25 -11.38 -7.20
CA THR A 43 4.60 -12.54 -6.40
C THR A 43 5.72 -13.32 -7.07
N ARG A 44 6.44 -14.13 -6.30
CA ARG A 44 7.49 -15.00 -6.85
C ARG A 44 6.95 -15.96 -7.90
N GLU A 45 5.75 -16.47 -7.71
CA GLU A 45 5.07 -17.33 -8.67
C GLU A 45 4.91 -16.63 -10.01
N LYS A 46 4.28 -15.45 -10.03
CA LYS A 46 4.10 -14.64 -11.23
C LYS A 46 5.42 -14.24 -11.90
N ALA A 47 6.41 -13.83 -11.10
CA ALA A 47 7.73 -13.51 -11.61
C ALA A 47 8.42 -14.73 -12.29
N SER A 48 8.19 -15.93 -11.77
CA SER A 48 8.73 -17.18 -12.32
C SER A 48 8.06 -17.67 -13.60
N GLU A 49 6.90 -17.12 -13.96
CA GLU A 49 6.23 -17.42 -15.23
C GLU A 49 6.99 -16.84 -16.42
N VAL A 50 7.78 -15.79 -16.22
CA VAL A 50 8.63 -15.21 -17.28
C VAL A 50 9.74 -16.19 -17.63
N LYS A 51 9.88 -16.50 -18.93
CA LYS A 51 10.86 -17.47 -19.45
C LYS A 51 11.73 -16.84 -20.51
N ILE A 52 12.95 -17.37 -20.64
CA ILE A 52 13.86 -17.05 -21.74
C ILE A 52 13.18 -17.34 -23.08
N GLY A 53 13.32 -16.45 -24.05
CA GLY A 53 12.71 -16.53 -25.38
C GLY A 53 11.32 -15.88 -25.51
N MET A 54 10.69 -15.48 -24.41
CA MET A 54 9.43 -14.71 -24.46
C MET A 54 9.67 -13.32 -25.09
N THR A 55 8.64 -12.83 -25.78
CA THR A 55 8.69 -11.47 -26.34
C THR A 55 8.35 -10.42 -25.27
N MET A 56 8.75 -9.17 -25.49
CA MET A 56 8.37 -8.03 -24.62
C MET A 56 6.86 -7.95 -24.40
N GLN A 57 6.05 -8.22 -25.44
CA GLN A 57 4.59 -8.20 -25.32
C GLN A 57 4.06 -9.31 -24.40
N GLN A 58 4.63 -10.51 -24.51
CA GLN A 58 4.26 -11.62 -23.63
C GLN A 58 4.62 -11.34 -22.18
N VAL A 59 5.82 -10.81 -21.91
CA VAL A 59 6.24 -10.41 -20.57
C VAL A 59 5.30 -9.34 -19.99
N ARG A 60 4.97 -8.31 -20.79
CA ARG A 60 4.02 -7.27 -20.35
C ARG A 60 2.61 -7.82 -20.09
N TYR A 61 2.18 -8.78 -20.86
CA TYR A 61 0.89 -9.42 -20.65
C TYR A 61 0.85 -10.24 -19.35
N LEU A 62 1.94 -10.95 -19.02
CA LEU A 62 2.02 -11.82 -17.84
C LEU A 62 2.15 -11.02 -16.53
N ILE A 63 3.08 -10.08 -16.50
CA ILE A 63 3.49 -9.41 -15.26
C ILE A 63 3.28 -7.89 -15.28
N GLY A 64 2.65 -7.36 -16.33
CA GLY A 64 2.37 -5.95 -16.45
C GLY A 64 3.53 -5.12 -17.00
N SER A 65 3.38 -3.80 -16.97
CA SER A 65 4.43 -2.87 -17.41
C SER A 65 5.53 -2.77 -16.37
N PRO A 66 6.80 -2.64 -16.80
CA PRO A 66 7.92 -2.43 -15.89
C PRO A 66 7.78 -1.10 -15.15
N ALA A 67 8.33 -1.04 -13.94
CA ALA A 67 8.39 0.18 -13.14
C ALA A 67 9.41 1.17 -13.73
N ILE A 68 10.50 0.66 -14.29
CA ILE A 68 11.56 1.46 -14.90
C ILE A 68 11.94 0.87 -16.25
N THR A 69 12.02 1.75 -17.25
CA THR A 69 12.65 1.49 -18.56
C THR A 69 13.78 2.48 -18.73
N ASP A 70 14.98 1.97 -18.99
CA ASP A 70 16.15 2.82 -19.20
C ASP A 70 16.19 3.29 -20.66
N THR A 71 16.26 4.60 -20.88
CA THR A 71 16.38 5.19 -22.23
C THR A 71 17.73 4.88 -22.88
N LEU A 72 18.77 4.63 -22.07
CA LEU A 72 20.10 4.26 -22.56
C LEU A 72 20.19 2.76 -22.89
N ASN A 73 19.39 1.94 -22.20
CA ASN A 73 19.31 0.50 -22.39
C ASN A 73 17.85 0.06 -22.58
N PRO A 74 17.24 0.33 -23.74
CA PRO A 74 15.82 0.05 -23.98
C PRO A 74 15.47 -1.45 -23.91
N ASN A 75 16.49 -2.29 -23.99
CA ASN A 75 16.38 -3.74 -23.91
C ASN A 75 16.38 -4.27 -22.46
N ARG A 76 16.38 -3.38 -21.46
CA ARG A 76 16.29 -3.75 -20.04
C ARG A 76 15.04 -3.20 -19.42
N TRP A 77 14.28 -4.06 -18.78
CA TRP A 77 13.11 -3.73 -18.00
C TRP A 77 13.32 -4.09 -16.54
N ASP A 78 13.08 -3.12 -15.65
CA ASP A 78 13.21 -3.32 -14.22
C ASP A 78 11.83 -3.25 -13.55
N TYR A 79 11.51 -4.32 -12.81
CA TYR A 79 10.34 -4.47 -11.99
C TYR A 79 10.75 -4.28 -10.53
N ILE A 80 10.25 -3.24 -9.92
CA ILE A 80 10.59 -2.89 -8.53
C ILE A 80 9.28 -2.78 -7.76
N TYR A 81 9.29 -3.25 -6.52
CA TYR A 81 8.18 -3.05 -5.61
C TYR A 81 8.66 -2.68 -4.22
N THR A 82 8.00 -1.69 -3.64
CA THR A 82 8.19 -1.25 -2.26
C THR A 82 6.83 -1.02 -1.63
N TYR A 83 6.65 -1.51 -0.41
CA TYR A 83 5.45 -1.34 0.36
C TYR A 83 5.75 -0.68 1.69
N ILE A 84 5.10 0.45 1.98
CA ILE A 84 5.17 1.14 3.25
C ILE A 84 3.80 1.02 3.92
N PRO A 85 3.70 0.23 5.00
CA PRO A 85 2.43 0.00 5.67
C PRO A 85 1.96 1.25 6.43
N GLY A 86 0.68 1.52 6.34
CA GLY A 86 0.00 2.55 7.10
C GLY A 86 -0.31 2.12 8.54
N THR A 87 -1.04 2.96 9.25
CA THR A 87 -1.31 2.75 10.69
C THR A 87 -2.05 1.44 10.97
N LEU A 88 -3.03 1.07 10.15
CA LEU A 88 -3.79 -0.17 10.34
C LEU A 88 -2.98 -1.40 9.98
N ALA A 89 -2.22 -1.34 8.89
CA ALA A 89 -1.38 -2.44 8.45
C ALA A 89 -0.25 -2.74 9.46
N VAL A 90 0.37 -1.71 10.04
CA VAL A 90 1.34 -1.87 11.13
C VAL A 90 0.70 -2.51 12.37
N LYS A 91 -0.51 -2.11 12.75
CA LYS A 91 -1.26 -2.73 13.85
C LYS A 91 -1.60 -4.20 13.56
N ALA A 92 -1.83 -4.54 12.30
CA ALA A 92 -2.02 -5.93 11.86
C ALA A 92 -0.71 -6.73 11.74
N GLY A 93 0.44 -6.13 12.05
CA GLY A 93 1.74 -6.78 12.03
C GLY A 93 2.49 -6.75 10.69
N LEU A 94 1.96 -6.04 9.68
CA LEU A 94 2.66 -5.89 8.40
C LEU A 94 3.89 -5.00 8.59
N LYS A 95 4.96 -5.39 7.88
CA LYS A 95 6.23 -4.66 7.90
C LYS A 95 6.50 -4.01 6.54
N PRO A 96 7.28 -2.92 6.50
CA PRO A 96 7.74 -2.36 5.24
C PRO A 96 8.53 -3.41 4.46
N THR A 97 8.32 -3.44 3.15
CA THR A 97 9.13 -4.26 2.24
C THR A 97 9.93 -3.36 1.32
N SER A 98 11.18 -3.74 1.08
CA SER A 98 12.08 -3.05 0.17
C SER A 98 13.03 -4.08 -0.47
N GLY A 99 13.70 -3.67 -1.57
CA GLY A 99 14.68 -4.53 -2.23
C GLY A 99 14.09 -5.60 -3.13
N GLN A 100 12.77 -5.57 -3.38
CA GLN A 100 12.16 -6.43 -4.38
C GLN A 100 12.47 -5.83 -5.77
N HIS A 101 13.30 -6.53 -6.52
CA HIS A 101 13.79 -6.05 -7.80
C HIS A 101 14.06 -7.22 -8.75
N MET A 102 13.41 -7.21 -9.90
CA MET A 102 13.66 -8.14 -10.99
C MET A 102 14.05 -7.36 -12.25
N SER A 103 15.13 -7.79 -12.89
CA SER A 103 15.53 -7.26 -14.20
C SER A 103 15.29 -8.32 -15.28
N VAL A 104 14.62 -7.91 -16.35
CA VAL A 104 14.42 -8.71 -17.55
C VAL A 104 15.21 -8.05 -18.69
N ILE A 105 16.13 -8.81 -19.29
CA ILE A 105 17.00 -8.33 -20.36
C ILE A 105 16.56 -8.99 -21.66
N PHE A 106 16.39 -8.16 -22.69
CA PHE A 106 15.96 -8.57 -24.02
C PHE A 106 17.11 -8.45 -25.03
N ASP A 107 17.06 -9.27 -26.06
CA ASP A 107 17.92 -9.11 -27.22
C ASP A 107 17.40 -8.03 -28.20
N ASN A 108 18.12 -7.78 -29.27
CA ASN A 108 17.72 -6.82 -30.32
C ASN A 108 16.46 -7.24 -31.07
N SER A 109 16.02 -8.49 -30.95
CA SER A 109 14.76 -8.98 -31.52
C SER A 109 13.57 -8.84 -30.55
N GLY A 110 13.80 -8.32 -29.34
CA GLY A 110 12.81 -8.15 -28.29
C GLY A 110 12.44 -9.43 -27.55
N LYS A 111 13.33 -10.43 -27.53
CA LYS A 111 13.15 -11.68 -26.79
C LYS A 111 13.97 -11.68 -25.51
N VAL A 112 13.42 -12.24 -24.44
CA VAL A 112 14.11 -12.40 -23.15
C VAL A 112 15.34 -13.30 -23.31
N VAL A 113 16.49 -12.79 -22.91
CA VAL A 113 17.76 -13.54 -22.87
C VAL A 113 18.24 -13.76 -21.44
N GLU A 114 17.87 -12.91 -20.50
CA GLU A 114 18.29 -13.03 -19.11
C GLU A 114 17.23 -12.50 -18.16
N ILE A 115 17.09 -13.17 -17.01
CA ILE A 115 16.18 -12.77 -15.92
C ILE A 115 16.96 -12.85 -14.62
N LYS A 116 16.93 -11.78 -13.81
CA LYS A 116 17.59 -11.70 -12.51
C LYS A 116 16.64 -11.25 -11.44
N GLY A 117 16.80 -11.74 -10.20
CA GLY A 117 16.13 -11.23 -9.03
C GLY A 117 14.71 -11.73 -8.78
N VAL A 118 14.26 -12.81 -9.43
CA VAL A 118 12.94 -13.45 -9.20
C VAL A 118 12.77 -13.85 -7.73
N ASP A 119 13.84 -14.29 -7.08
CA ASP A 119 13.90 -14.72 -5.69
C ASP A 119 13.73 -13.58 -4.69
N THR A 120 13.90 -12.32 -5.10
CA THR A 120 13.69 -11.15 -4.25
C THR A 120 12.23 -10.90 -3.94
N PHE A 121 11.31 -11.44 -4.74
CA PHE A 121 9.88 -11.33 -4.53
C PHE A 121 9.37 -12.37 -3.53
N PRO A 122 8.45 -12.00 -2.64
CA PRO A 122 7.84 -12.93 -1.69
C PRO A 122 6.83 -13.86 -2.39
N VAL A 123 6.46 -14.94 -1.71
CA VAL A 123 5.39 -15.84 -2.16
C VAL A 123 4.04 -15.10 -2.13
N GLU A 124 3.80 -14.36 -1.04
CA GLU A 124 2.61 -13.50 -0.89
C GLU A 124 3.05 -12.05 -0.79
N GLN A 125 2.41 -11.16 -1.53
CA GLN A 125 2.77 -9.76 -1.58
C GLN A 125 1.94 -8.97 -0.57
N PRO A 126 2.60 -8.34 0.45
CA PRO A 126 1.91 -7.47 1.39
C PRO A 126 1.31 -6.25 0.67
N GLY A 127 0.11 -5.84 1.07
CA GLY A 127 -0.56 -4.66 0.52
C GLY A 127 -1.27 -4.87 -0.80
N LEU A 128 -1.24 -6.07 -1.37
CA LEU A 128 -2.23 -6.45 -2.36
C LEU A 128 -3.53 -6.78 -1.62
N PRO A 129 -4.70 -6.36 -2.13
CA PRO A 129 -5.93 -6.99 -1.72
C PRO A 129 -5.73 -8.49 -2.00
N GLU A 130 -5.88 -9.29 -0.96
CA GLU A 130 -5.83 -10.75 -1.02
C GLU A 130 -6.50 -11.18 -2.31
N SER A 131 -5.75 -11.86 -3.16
CA SER A 131 -6.17 -12.21 -4.52
C SER A 131 -7.54 -12.83 -4.41
N GLN A 132 -8.51 -12.04 -4.78
CA GLN A 132 -9.93 -12.20 -4.66
C GLN A 132 -10.28 -13.67 -4.61
N ASP A 133 -10.68 -14.13 -3.43
CA ASP A 133 -11.43 -15.37 -3.30
C ASP A 133 -12.42 -15.39 -4.48
N PRO A 134 -12.36 -16.37 -5.40
CA PRO A 134 -13.22 -16.40 -6.57
C PRO A 134 -14.71 -16.33 -6.21
N SER A 135 -15.05 -16.57 -4.93
CA SER A 135 -16.39 -16.42 -4.38
C SER A 135 -16.81 -14.96 -4.18
N LEU A 136 -15.84 -14.02 -4.06
CA LEU A 136 -16.08 -12.57 -3.91
C LEU A 136 -16.04 -11.82 -5.25
N SER A 137 -15.61 -12.45 -6.33
CA SER A 137 -15.61 -11.88 -7.68
C SER A 137 -16.99 -11.91 -8.38
N LYS A 138 -18.07 -12.13 -7.63
CA LYS A 138 -19.40 -11.81 -8.13
C LYS A 138 -19.45 -10.31 -8.41
N PRO A 139 -19.62 -9.87 -9.67
CA PRO A 139 -19.83 -8.46 -9.94
C PRO A 139 -21.04 -8.07 -9.10
N GLN A 140 -20.82 -7.18 -8.15
CA GLN A 140 -21.89 -6.49 -7.45
C GLN A 140 -22.58 -5.70 -8.55
N SER A 141 -23.67 -6.27 -9.09
CA SER A 141 -24.58 -5.54 -9.96
C SER A 141 -25.02 -4.32 -9.15
N THR A 142 -24.39 -3.20 -9.42
CA THR A 142 -24.96 -1.92 -9.07
C THR A 142 -26.26 -1.86 -9.89
N ASP A 143 -27.36 -2.24 -9.27
CA ASP A 143 -28.68 -1.86 -9.71
C ASP A 143 -28.70 -0.32 -9.67
N TYR A 144 -28.24 0.26 -10.77
CA TYR A 144 -28.51 1.64 -11.05
C TYR A 144 -30.00 1.65 -11.44
N ASP A 145 -30.83 1.94 -10.43
CA ASP A 145 -32.24 2.22 -10.61
C ASP A 145 -32.42 3.31 -11.68
N SER A 146 -32.68 2.88 -12.90
CA SER A 146 -33.04 3.74 -14.03
C SER A 146 -34.50 4.24 -13.94
N GLY A 147 -34.99 4.43 -12.72
CA GLY A 147 -36.31 4.94 -12.43
C GLY A 147 -36.43 6.46 -12.48
N ARG A 148 -36.03 7.13 -13.57
CA ARG A 148 -36.48 8.48 -13.87
C ARG A 148 -37.42 8.48 -15.08
N PRO A 149 -38.72 8.73 -14.92
CA PRO A 149 -39.58 8.97 -16.05
C PRO A 149 -39.24 10.29 -16.71
N HIS A 150 -38.81 10.25 -17.99
CA HIS A 150 -38.77 11.41 -18.85
C HIS A 150 -40.20 11.93 -19.04
N LYS A 151 -40.53 13.05 -18.38
CA LYS A 151 -41.70 13.86 -18.78
C LYS A 151 -41.35 14.52 -20.13
N GLN A 152 -41.99 14.02 -21.16
CA GLN A 152 -42.14 14.76 -22.41
C GLN A 152 -43.25 15.84 -22.21
N ALA A 153 -42.91 17.06 -22.53
CA ALA A 153 -43.85 18.13 -22.84
C ALA A 153 -43.48 18.67 -24.20
#